data_2c7bc34490cfa45c381c7b697a8d64a4
#
_entry.id   2c7bc34490cfa45c381c7b697a8d64a4
#
_cell.length_a   1.000
_cell.length_b   1.000
_cell.length_c   1.000
_cell.angle_alpha   90.00
_cell.angle_beta   90.00
_cell.angle_gamma   90.00
#
_symmetry.space_group_name_H-M   'P 1'
#
loop_
_entity.id
_entity.type
_entity.pdbx_description
1 polymer ?
#
loop_
_entity_poly.entity_id
_entity_poly.type
_entity_poly.pdbx_seq_one_letter_code
_entity_poly.pdbx_strand_id
1 'polypeptide(L)'
;KNLKGKELGKGITQRKNGVYHGRYVDRFGDRRSVYGTTVKEVKAKLAEAELNEQKLSNIVDEKITLDEWYEKWMRVYKEPVVRLSTKTTYNSMYKRLISTSSWKTRLVNITKLMITDLVNNMSKKGYQYESLNKVKVLLIDMLNRAMEDQFLIRNPAKGVRLPKNKPQNEIKALSKEDQTDFFECAAGTFYNNMFVVAVNTGLRPGELYALTEDDIDWKNNVIHVKRTLL
;
A
#
# COMPACT_ATOMS: atom_id res chain seq x y z
N LYS A 1 -8.35 -46.03 4.63
CA LYS A 1 -9.51 -46.90 4.88
C LYS A 1 -10.45 -46.21 5.85
N ASN A 2 -11.76 -46.50 5.77
CA ASN A 2 -12.72 -46.05 6.76
C ASN A 2 -12.75 -47.01 7.97
N LEU A 3 -13.58 -46.70 9.01
CA LEU A 3 -13.75 -47.57 10.19
C LEU A 3 -14.33 -48.96 9.88
N LYS A 4 -14.94 -49.14 8.68
CA LYS A 4 -15.49 -50.40 8.19
C LYS A 4 -14.55 -51.11 7.20
N GLY A 5 -13.27 -50.68 7.06
CA GLY A 5 -12.27 -51.29 6.20
C GLY A 5 -12.31 -50.89 4.73
N LYS A 6 -13.31 -50.09 4.27
CA LYS A 6 -13.45 -49.70 2.86
C LYS A 6 -12.36 -48.66 2.50
N GLU A 7 -11.75 -48.81 1.32
CA GLU A 7 -10.81 -47.85 0.81
C GLU A 7 -11.42 -46.51 0.44
N LEU A 8 -10.77 -45.41 0.82
CA LEU A 8 -11.25 -44.04 0.64
C LEU A 8 -10.50 -43.26 -0.42
N GLY A 9 -9.41 -43.84 -0.95
CA GLY A 9 -8.47 -43.20 -1.84
C GLY A 9 -7.13 -42.91 -1.18
N LYS A 10 -6.11 -42.59 -1.99
CA LYS A 10 -4.73 -42.37 -1.54
C LYS A 10 -4.68 -41.20 -0.55
N GLY A 11 -4.01 -41.39 0.58
CA GLY A 11 -3.81 -40.35 1.60
C GLY A 11 -5.00 -40.04 2.49
N ILE A 12 -6.18 -40.70 2.31
CA ILE A 12 -7.39 -40.42 3.10
C ILE A 12 -7.68 -41.54 4.10
N THR A 13 -7.91 -41.16 5.34
CA THR A 13 -8.29 -42.07 6.44
C THR A 13 -9.45 -41.49 7.22
N GLN A 14 -10.21 -42.36 7.92
CA GLN A 14 -11.25 -41.92 8.87
C GLN A 14 -10.72 -42.11 10.30
N ARG A 15 -10.86 -41.08 11.12
CA ARG A 15 -10.53 -41.11 12.56
C ARG A 15 -11.64 -41.76 13.36
N LYS A 16 -11.35 -42.22 14.57
CA LYS A 16 -12.33 -42.85 15.50
C LYS A 16 -13.53 -41.95 15.81
N ASN A 17 -13.35 -40.62 15.76
CA ASN A 17 -14.42 -39.64 15.94
C ASN A 17 -15.28 -39.38 14.69
N GLY A 18 -15.12 -40.21 13.64
CA GLY A 18 -15.89 -40.09 12.41
C GLY A 18 -15.39 -39.10 11.38
N VAL A 19 -14.45 -38.20 11.74
CA VAL A 19 -13.90 -37.17 10.85
C VAL A 19 -12.94 -37.82 9.84
N TYR A 20 -13.05 -37.42 8.59
CA TYR A 20 -12.13 -37.82 7.54
C TYR A 20 -10.88 -36.93 7.55
N HIS A 21 -9.74 -37.54 7.30
CA HIS A 21 -8.43 -36.93 7.38
C HIS A 21 -7.66 -37.23 6.10
N GLY A 22 -7.27 -36.19 5.36
CA GLY A 22 -6.43 -36.28 4.18
C GLY A 22 -5.02 -35.76 4.44
N ARG A 23 -3.99 -36.39 3.86
CA ARG A 23 -2.58 -35.98 3.99
C ARG A 23 -2.01 -35.69 2.63
N TYR A 24 -1.25 -34.63 2.52
CA TYR A 24 -0.42 -34.27 1.38
C TYR A 24 0.96 -33.85 1.86
N VAL A 25 1.91 -33.76 0.95
CA VAL A 25 3.26 -33.27 1.20
C VAL A 25 3.32 -31.88 0.59
N ASP A 26 3.72 -30.88 1.38
CA ASP A 26 3.94 -29.55 0.85
C ASP A 26 5.28 -29.47 0.09
N ARG A 27 5.54 -28.35 -0.56
CA ARG A 27 6.76 -28.11 -1.36
C ARG A 27 8.07 -28.16 -0.56
N PHE A 28 8.00 -28.08 0.76
CA PHE A 28 9.15 -28.18 1.65
C PHE A 28 9.44 -29.62 2.09
N GLY A 29 8.60 -30.57 1.66
CA GLY A 29 8.69 -31.96 2.08
C GLY A 29 7.92 -32.24 3.38
N ASP A 30 7.26 -31.25 3.96
CA ASP A 30 6.51 -31.39 5.20
C ASP A 30 5.15 -32.05 4.96
N ARG A 31 4.74 -32.94 5.88
CA ARG A 31 3.43 -33.57 5.84
C ARG A 31 2.37 -32.65 6.42
N ARG A 32 1.42 -32.24 5.57
CA ARG A 32 0.27 -31.44 5.94
C ARG A 32 -1.01 -32.25 5.95
N SER A 33 -2.01 -31.75 6.64
CA SER A 33 -3.27 -32.46 6.84
C SER A 33 -4.47 -31.55 6.60
N VAL A 34 -5.49 -32.10 5.95
CA VAL A 34 -6.81 -31.47 5.80
C VAL A 34 -7.87 -32.36 6.45
N TYR A 35 -8.95 -31.75 6.94
CA TYR A 35 -10.02 -32.44 7.64
C TYR A 35 -11.37 -32.07 7.03
N GLY A 36 -12.31 -33.04 7.07
CA GLY A 36 -13.69 -32.82 6.62
C GLY A 36 -14.65 -33.85 7.19
N THR A 37 -15.91 -33.56 7.09
CA THR A 37 -16.99 -34.44 7.55
C THR A 37 -17.36 -35.50 6.53
N THR A 38 -17.01 -35.28 5.26
CA THR A 38 -17.23 -36.22 4.15
C THR A 38 -15.96 -36.47 3.35
N VAL A 39 -15.90 -37.63 2.69
CA VAL A 39 -14.81 -37.98 1.77
C VAL A 39 -14.73 -37.01 0.61
N LYS A 40 -15.88 -36.53 0.09
CA LYS A 40 -15.95 -35.57 -1.01
C LYS A 40 -15.33 -34.23 -0.62
N GLU A 41 -15.61 -33.76 0.58
CA GLU A 41 -15.01 -32.54 1.13
C GLU A 41 -13.50 -32.64 1.28
N VAL A 42 -13.02 -33.76 1.84
CA VAL A 42 -11.56 -33.96 2.00
C VAL A 42 -10.85 -34.07 0.66
N LYS A 43 -11.45 -34.72 -0.34
CA LYS A 43 -10.90 -34.78 -1.70
C LYS A 43 -10.83 -33.39 -2.34
N ALA A 44 -11.87 -32.58 -2.20
CA ALA A 44 -11.86 -31.19 -2.71
C ALA A 44 -10.79 -30.35 -2.04
N LYS A 45 -10.65 -30.42 -0.72
CA LYS A 45 -9.59 -29.72 0.04
C LYS A 45 -8.19 -30.20 -0.31
N LEU A 46 -7.99 -31.51 -0.55
CA LEU A 46 -6.70 -32.02 -1.01
C LEU A 46 -6.35 -31.50 -2.41
N ALA A 47 -7.28 -31.58 -3.36
CA ALA A 47 -7.08 -31.06 -4.71
C ALA A 47 -6.78 -29.56 -4.73
N GLU A 48 -7.48 -28.78 -3.90
CA GLU A 48 -7.22 -27.36 -3.72
C GLU A 48 -5.83 -27.10 -3.12
N ALA A 49 -5.44 -27.87 -2.10
CA ALA A 49 -4.11 -27.75 -1.47
C ALA A 49 -3.01 -28.12 -2.47
N GLU A 50 -3.12 -29.23 -3.21
CA GLU A 50 -2.16 -29.65 -4.23
C GLU A 50 -2.03 -28.61 -5.37
N LEU A 51 -3.16 -28.05 -5.82
CA LEU A 51 -3.17 -26.98 -6.83
C LEU A 51 -2.48 -25.72 -6.31
N ASN A 52 -2.70 -25.36 -5.06
CA ASN A 52 -2.03 -24.22 -4.42
C ASN A 52 -0.52 -24.45 -4.29
N GLU A 53 -0.08 -25.67 -3.90
CA GLU A 53 1.34 -26.02 -3.87
C GLU A 53 1.98 -25.96 -5.25
N GLN A 54 1.31 -26.43 -6.30
CA GLN A 54 1.80 -26.30 -7.68
C GLN A 54 1.92 -24.82 -8.11
N LYS A 55 0.95 -23.97 -7.77
CA LYS A 55 1.04 -22.52 -8.05
C LYS A 55 2.20 -21.89 -7.29
N LEU A 56 2.44 -22.31 -6.05
CA LEU A 56 3.54 -21.83 -5.22
C LEU A 56 4.91 -22.29 -5.74
N SER A 57 5.00 -23.46 -6.39
CA SER A 57 6.25 -23.93 -7.00
C SER A 57 6.73 -23.03 -8.16
N ASN A 58 5.85 -22.22 -8.72
CA ASN A 58 6.17 -21.25 -9.78
C ASN A 58 6.64 -19.89 -9.25
N ILE A 59 6.76 -19.71 -7.93
CA ILE A 59 7.27 -18.47 -7.34
C ILE A 59 8.78 -18.38 -7.61
N VAL A 60 9.20 -17.25 -8.19
CA VAL A 60 10.59 -16.99 -8.61
C VAL A 60 11.55 -16.96 -7.42
N ASP A 61 11.15 -16.37 -6.30
CA ASP A 61 11.97 -16.31 -5.09
C ASP A 61 11.08 -16.20 -3.83
N GLU A 62 11.00 -17.31 -3.10
CA GLU A 62 10.22 -17.38 -1.86
C GLU A 62 10.92 -16.76 -0.64
N LYS A 63 12.21 -16.52 -0.74
CA LYS A 63 13.02 -16.01 0.37
C LYS A 63 13.03 -14.49 0.41
N ILE A 64 12.69 -13.84 -0.71
CA ILE A 64 12.69 -12.38 -0.80
C ILE A 64 11.82 -11.77 0.30
N THR A 65 12.38 -10.80 1.00
CA THR A 65 11.65 -10.02 2.03
C THR A 65 10.87 -8.89 1.40
N LEU A 66 9.94 -8.29 2.17
CA LEU A 66 9.20 -7.12 1.73
C LEU A 66 10.15 -5.93 1.46
N ASP A 67 11.18 -5.75 2.29
CA ASP A 67 12.13 -4.64 2.14
C ASP A 67 12.96 -4.82 0.85
N GLU A 68 13.50 -6.01 0.59
CA GLU A 68 14.24 -6.30 -0.64
C GLU A 68 13.35 -6.15 -1.89
N TRP A 69 12.09 -6.59 -1.80
CA TRP A 69 11.14 -6.38 -2.88
C TRP A 69 10.83 -4.90 -3.10
N TYR A 70 10.63 -4.12 -2.04
CA TYR A 70 10.40 -2.68 -2.15
C TYR A 70 11.56 -1.97 -2.87
N GLU A 71 12.80 -2.25 -2.50
CA GLU A 71 13.98 -1.68 -3.13
C GLU A 71 14.07 -2.07 -4.62
N LYS A 72 13.82 -3.35 -4.94
CA LYS A 72 13.80 -3.84 -6.31
C LYS A 72 12.69 -3.17 -7.14
N TRP A 73 11.47 -3.09 -6.59
CA TRP A 73 10.32 -2.44 -7.22
C TRP A 73 10.56 -0.94 -7.45
N MET A 74 11.12 -0.24 -6.47
CA MET A 74 11.47 1.17 -6.62
C MET A 74 12.47 1.36 -7.76
N ARG A 75 13.59 0.66 -7.72
CA ARG A 75 14.67 0.80 -8.69
C ARG A 75 14.23 0.47 -10.12
N VAL A 76 13.49 -0.63 -10.29
CA VAL A 76 13.15 -1.14 -11.63
C VAL A 76 11.92 -0.45 -12.23
N TYR A 77 10.88 -0.21 -11.42
CA TYR A 77 9.59 0.20 -11.94
C TYR A 77 9.20 1.64 -11.64
N LYS A 78 9.75 2.24 -10.60
CA LYS A 78 9.34 3.60 -10.20
C LYS A 78 10.38 4.66 -10.53
N GLU A 79 11.63 4.47 -10.19
CA GLU A 79 12.67 5.48 -10.44
C GLU A 79 12.76 5.95 -11.89
N PRO A 80 12.57 5.10 -12.93
CA PRO A 80 12.63 5.55 -14.30
C PRO A 80 11.44 6.42 -14.74
N VAL A 81 10.31 6.38 -14.01
CA VAL A 81 9.05 6.97 -14.49
C VAL A 81 8.44 8.01 -13.54
N VAL A 82 8.86 8.05 -12.27
CA VAL A 82 8.31 9.00 -11.31
C VAL A 82 9.24 10.18 -11.06
N ARG A 83 8.65 11.34 -10.74
CA ARG A 83 9.42 12.52 -10.34
C ARG A 83 10.10 12.31 -8.99
N LEU A 84 11.18 13.07 -8.75
CA LEU A 84 11.95 12.99 -7.50
C LEU A 84 11.10 13.19 -6.24
N SER A 85 10.14 14.11 -6.27
CA SER A 85 9.20 14.36 -5.17
C SER A 85 8.33 13.14 -4.86
N THR A 86 7.87 12.41 -5.88
CA THR A 86 7.10 11.16 -5.72
C THR A 86 7.98 10.06 -5.12
N LYS A 87 9.23 9.93 -5.62
CA LYS A 87 10.21 8.98 -5.07
C LYS A 87 10.45 9.24 -3.58
N THR A 88 10.68 10.50 -3.21
CA THR A 88 10.88 10.92 -1.81
C THR A 88 9.67 10.58 -0.95
N THR A 89 8.45 10.82 -1.48
CA THR A 89 7.20 10.49 -0.79
C THR A 89 7.06 8.99 -0.57
N TYR A 90 7.32 8.16 -1.57
CA TYR A 90 7.25 6.69 -1.45
C TYR A 90 8.27 6.17 -0.43
N ASN A 91 9.52 6.64 -0.50
CA ASN A 91 10.57 6.26 0.44
C ASN A 91 10.23 6.66 1.88
N SER A 92 9.72 7.88 2.08
CA SER A 92 9.31 8.36 3.40
C SER A 92 8.15 7.53 3.96
N MET A 93 7.12 7.25 3.17
CA MET A 93 5.98 6.42 3.59
C MET A 93 6.43 5.00 3.92
N TYR A 94 7.23 4.38 3.05
CA TYR A 94 7.69 3.02 3.25
C TYR A 94 8.53 2.90 4.52
N LYS A 95 9.60 3.69 4.64
CA LYS A 95 10.53 3.64 5.77
C LYS A 95 9.86 3.96 7.10
N ARG A 96 8.99 4.97 7.13
CA ARG A 96 8.38 5.45 8.38
C ARG A 96 7.19 4.61 8.84
N LEU A 97 6.40 4.06 7.93
CA LEU A 97 5.10 3.47 8.25
C LEU A 97 5.05 1.96 8.02
N ILE A 98 5.80 1.44 7.07
CA ILE A 98 5.76 0.02 6.68
C ILE A 98 6.94 -0.72 7.27
N SER A 99 8.16 -0.30 6.99
CA SER A 99 9.40 -0.98 7.43
C SER A 99 9.59 -0.99 8.96
N THR A 100 9.03 -0.01 9.68
CA THR A 100 9.07 0.04 11.16
C THR A 100 8.06 -0.88 11.84
N SER A 101 7.07 -1.35 11.12
CA SER A 101 6.19 -2.41 11.60
C SER A 101 6.97 -3.74 11.59
N SER A 102 6.54 -4.74 12.37
CA SER A 102 7.19 -6.06 12.50
C SER A 102 7.26 -6.88 11.20
N TRP A 103 7.41 -6.22 10.07
CA TRP A 103 7.27 -6.78 8.73
C TRP A 103 8.60 -7.18 8.07
N LYS A 104 9.65 -7.38 8.87
CA LYS A 104 10.86 -8.09 8.41
C LYS A 104 10.53 -9.55 8.12
N THR A 105 9.58 -9.75 7.20
CA THR A 105 9.08 -11.06 6.83
C THR A 105 9.23 -11.28 5.33
N ARG A 106 9.21 -12.55 4.94
CA ARG A 106 9.20 -12.90 3.53
C ARG A 106 7.94 -12.37 2.86
N LEU A 107 8.06 -11.93 1.62
CA LEU A 107 6.96 -11.36 0.84
C LEU A 107 5.75 -12.32 0.78
N VAL A 108 5.99 -13.61 0.62
CA VAL A 108 4.95 -14.67 0.57
C VAL A 108 4.16 -14.84 1.87
N ASN A 109 4.71 -14.41 3.00
CA ASN A 109 4.08 -14.53 4.32
C ASN A 109 3.20 -13.32 4.67
N ILE A 110 3.17 -12.29 3.83
CA ILE A 110 2.33 -11.11 4.06
C ILE A 110 0.87 -11.47 3.87
N THR A 111 0.08 -11.22 4.92
CA THR A 111 -1.34 -11.53 4.93
C THR A 111 -2.19 -10.26 4.88
N LYS A 112 -3.44 -10.41 4.44
CA LYS A 112 -4.43 -9.33 4.52
C LYS A 112 -4.64 -8.83 5.96
N LEU A 113 -4.56 -9.73 6.94
CA LEU A 113 -4.67 -9.38 8.36
C LEU A 113 -3.57 -8.40 8.77
N MET A 114 -2.31 -8.69 8.43
CA MET A 114 -1.18 -7.81 8.74
C MET A 114 -1.37 -6.40 8.16
N ILE A 115 -1.85 -6.31 6.91
CA ILE A 115 -2.11 -5.00 6.27
C ILE A 115 -3.28 -4.28 6.95
N THR A 116 -4.31 -5.02 7.34
CA THR A 116 -5.45 -4.46 8.09
C THR A 116 -4.99 -3.92 9.45
N ASP A 117 -4.15 -4.66 10.16
CA ASP A 117 -3.59 -4.24 11.44
C ASP A 117 -2.68 -3.01 11.30
N LEU A 118 -1.88 -2.94 10.23
CA LEU A 118 -1.07 -1.76 9.93
C LEU A 118 -1.95 -0.51 9.82
N VAL A 119 -2.97 -0.53 8.96
CA VAL A 119 -3.82 0.65 8.74
C VAL A 119 -4.66 1.00 9.97
N ASN A 120 -5.10 0.01 10.75
CA ASN A 120 -5.78 0.22 12.02
C ASN A 120 -4.86 0.88 13.07
N ASN A 121 -3.62 0.43 13.18
CA ASN A 121 -2.63 1.00 14.08
C ASN A 121 -2.25 2.43 13.67
N MET A 122 -2.14 2.71 12.38
CA MET A 122 -1.95 4.07 11.88
C MET A 122 -3.14 4.96 12.25
N SER A 123 -4.37 4.49 12.08
CA SER A 123 -5.58 5.22 12.46
C SER A 123 -5.61 5.53 13.96
N LYS A 124 -5.25 4.56 14.82
CA LYS A 124 -5.13 4.76 16.27
C LYS A 124 -4.06 5.80 16.65
N LYS A 125 -3.00 5.92 15.85
CA LYS A 125 -1.95 6.95 16.01
C LYS A 125 -2.36 8.32 15.47
N GLY A 126 -3.60 8.50 15.00
CA GLY A 126 -4.13 9.77 14.53
C GLY A 126 -3.85 10.11 13.07
N TYR A 127 -3.33 9.16 12.27
CA TYR A 127 -3.15 9.41 10.83
C TYR A 127 -4.49 9.59 10.14
N GLN A 128 -4.58 10.62 9.28
CA GLN A 128 -5.78 10.94 8.52
C GLN A 128 -6.05 9.89 7.42
N TYR A 129 -7.31 9.82 6.99
CA TYR A 129 -7.78 8.87 5.97
C TYR A 129 -6.94 8.89 4.69
N GLU A 130 -6.55 10.09 4.22
CA GLU A 130 -5.73 10.28 3.03
C GLU A 130 -4.36 9.62 3.17
N SER A 131 -3.75 9.69 4.36
CA SER A 131 -2.47 9.04 4.65
C SER A 131 -2.61 7.53 4.67
N LEU A 132 -3.69 7.00 5.26
CA LEU A 132 -4.00 5.56 5.24
C LEU A 132 -4.22 5.08 3.82
N ASN A 133 -4.96 5.85 3.01
CA ASN A 133 -5.25 5.52 1.62
C ASN A 133 -3.97 5.53 0.76
N LYS A 134 -3.08 6.50 0.94
CA LYS A 134 -1.78 6.56 0.25
C LYS A 134 -0.94 5.30 0.54
N VAL A 135 -0.86 4.87 1.80
CA VAL A 135 -0.14 3.63 2.18
C VAL A 135 -0.80 2.39 1.56
N LYS A 136 -2.12 2.32 1.58
CA LYS A 136 -2.86 1.21 0.95
C LYS A 136 -2.62 1.16 -0.57
N VAL A 137 -2.67 2.30 -1.26
CA VAL A 137 -2.42 2.39 -2.70
C VAL A 137 -0.99 1.98 -3.03
N LEU A 138 0.00 2.43 -2.26
CA LEU A 138 1.40 2.01 -2.41
C LEU A 138 1.55 0.49 -2.29
N LEU A 139 0.96 -0.11 -1.25
CA LEU A 139 1.01 -1.56 -1.04
C LEU A 139 0.30 -2.33 -2.17
N ILE A 140 -0.87 -1.84 -2.63
CA ILE A 140 -1.60 -2.48 -3.73
C ILE A 140 -0.75 -2.49 -5.00
N ASP A 141 -0.14 -1.37 -5.37
CA ASP A 141 0.66 -1.23 -6.58
C ASP A 141 1.92 -2.12 -6.52
N MET A 142 2.68 -2.02 -5.43
CA MET A 142 3.88 -2.81 -5.23
C MET A 142 3.60 -4.34 -5.22
N LEU A 143 2.52 -4.77 -4.53
CA LEU A 143 2.18 -6.18 -4.43
C LEU A 143 1.45 -6.71 -5.68
N ASN A 144 0.79 -5.86 -6.49
CA ASN A 144 0.32 -6.24 -7.82
C ASN A 144 1.51 -6.58 -8.72
N ARG A 145 2.56 -5.74 -8.68
CA ARG A 145 3.75 -6.01 -9.47
C ARG A 145 4.47 -7.29 -9.03
N ALA A 146 4.53 -7.53 -7.71
CA ALA A 146 5.06 -8.79 -7.19
C ALA A 146 4.27 -10.02 -7.71
N MET A 147 2.96 -9.87 -7.91
CA MET A 147 2.12 -10.92 -8.47
C MET A 147 2.38 -11.11 -9.97
N GLU A 148 2.51 -10.02 -10.75
CA GLU A 148 2.82 -10.05 -12.18
C GLU A 148 4.20 -10.69 -12.44
N ASP A 149 5.18 -10.39 -11.59
CA ASP A 149 6.55 -10.94 -11.66
C ASP A 149 6.69 -12.30 -10.97
N GLN A 150 5.58 -12.94 -10.60
CA GLN A 150 5.53 -14.28 -10.01
C GLN A 150 6.24 -14.44 -8.64
N PHE A 151 6.38 -13.35 -7.87
CA PHE A 151 6.81 -13.41 -6.47
C PHE A 151 5.65 -13.66 -5.50
N LEU A 152 4.41 -13.46 -5.94
CA LEU A 152 3.19 -13.71 -5.18
C LEU A 152 2.11 -14.35 -6.07
N ILE A 153 1.29 -15.23 -5.48
CA ILE A 153 0.10 -15.79 -6.15
C ILE A 153 -1.06 -14.80 -6.16
N ARG A 154 -1.21 -14.04 -5.08
CA ARG A 154 -2.31 -13.10 -4.89
C ARG A 154 -1.84 -11.87 -4.14
N ASN A 155 -2.49 -10.74 -4.42
CA ASN A 155 -2.19 -9.51 -3.70
C ASN A 155 -3.00 -9.44 -2.39
N PRO A 156 -2.34 -9.52 -1.21
CA PRO A 156 -3.02 -9.46 0.08
C PRO A 156 -3.56 -8.07 0.43
N ALA A 157 -3.12 -7.00 -0.24
CA ALA A 157 -3.63 -5.65 -0.02
C ALA A 157 -4.99 -5.40 -0.68
N LYS A 158 -5.39 -6.23 -1.67
CA LYS A 158 -6.70 -6.11 -2.30
C LYS A 158 -7.82 -6.36 -1.30
N GLY A 159 -8.83 -5.49 -1.31
CA GLY A 159 -9.99 -5.60 -0.45
C GLY A 159 -9.75 -5.31 1.03
N VAL A 160 -8.61 -4.71 1.41
CA VAL A 160 -8.41 -4.11 2.73
C VAL A 160 -9.32 -2.89 2.86
N ARG A 161 -10.14 -2.86 3.92
CA ARG A 161 -11.00 -1.71 4.24
C ARG A 161 -10.26 -0.77 5.16
N LEU A 162 -10.33 0.51 4.87
CA LEU A 162 -9.77 1.54 5.76
C LEU A 162 -10.76 1.87 6.87
N PRO A 163 -10.27 2.17 8.09
CA PRO A 163 -11.11 2.71 9.15
C PRO A 163 -11.78 4.01 8.69
N LYS A 164 -13.03 4.21 9.08
CA LYS A 164 -13.70 5.51 8.91
C LYS A 164 -13.08 6.47 9.93
N ASN A 165 -12.38 7.49 9.46
CA ASN A 165 -11.92 8.57 10.33
C ASN A 165 -13.07 9.52 10.63
N LYS A 166 -12.97 10.23 11.76
CA LYS A 166 -13.85 11.39 12.02
C LYS A 166 -13.68 12.40 10.89
N PRO A 167 -14.75 13.15 10.54
CA PRO A 167 -14.64 14.18 9.53
C PRO A 167 -13.49 15.11 9.89
N GLN A 168 -12.66 15.40 8.89
CA GLN A 168 -11.56 16.35 9.00
C GLN A 168 -12.17 17.72 9.28
N ASN A 169 -11.50 18.53 10.08
CA ASN A 169 -11.88 19.93 10.24
C ASN A 169 -12.01 20.55 8.84
N GLU A 170 -13.12 21.25 8.61
CA GLU A 170 -13.31 21.98 7.36
C GLU A 170 -12.11 22.90 7.13
N ILE A 171 -11.57 22.87 5.91
CA ILE A 171 -10.56 23.83 5.50
C ILE A 171 -11.28 25.18 5.44
N LYS A 172 -11.02 26.04 6.39
CA LYS A 172 -11.57 27.40 6.39
C LYS A 172 -10.68 28.28 5.52
N ALA A 173 -11.30 28.99 4.60
CA ALA A 173 -10.65 30.11 3.94
C ALA A 173 -10.39 31.19 4.97
N LEU A 174 -9.32 31.97 4.80
CA LEU A 174 -9.06 33.15 5.62
C LEU A 174 -10.21 34.15 5.42
N SER A 175 -10.78 34.64 6.51
CA SER A 175 -11.73 35.76 6.46
C SER A 175 -11.02 37.05 5.99
N LYS A 176 -11.78 38.10 5.69
CA LYS A 176 -11.15 39.38 5.33
C LYS A 176 -10.41 39.98 6.51
N GLU A 177 -10.95 39.81 7.71
CA GLU A 177 -10.32 40.23 8.95
C GLU A 177 -9.00 39.48 9.17
N ASP A 178 -9.02 38.16 9.10
CA ASP A 178 -7.79 37.35 9.22
C ASP A 178 -6.72 37.72 8.16
N GLN A 179 -7.13 38.07 6.93
CA GLN A 179 -6.22 38.55 5.89
C GLN A 179 -5.59 39.88 6.25
N THR A 180 -6.37 40.83 6.80
CA THR A 180 -5.87 42.14 7.24
C THR A 180 -4.83 41.95 8.34
N ASP A 181 -5.17 41.23 9.40
CA ASP A 181 -4.26 40.95 10.51
C ASP A 181 -2.98 40.26 10.05
N PHE A 182 -3.11 39.31 9.11
CA PHE A 182 -1.97 38.62 8.52
C PHE A 182 -1.02 39.57 7.79
N PHE A 183 -1.58 40.50 6.96
CA PHE A 183 -0.75 41.44 6.20
C PHE A 183 -0.15 42.54 7.08
N GLU A 184 -0.83 42.94 8.15
CA GLU A 184 -0.25 43.84 9.16
C GLU A 184 0.97 43.18 9.83
N CYS A 185 0.87 41.91 10.21
CA CYS A 185 1.99 41.15 10.77
C CYS A 185 3.12 40.90 9.75
N ALA A 186 2.78 40.71 8.48
CA ALA A 186 3.74 40.45 7.41
C ALA A 186 4.45 41.71 6.92
N ALA A 187 3.90 42.88 7.20
CA ALA A 187 4.44 44.17 6.77
C ALA A 187 5.89 44.35 7.21
N GLY A 188 6.76 44.78 6.29
CA GLY A 188 8.19 44.93 6.54
C GLY A 188 9.04 43.66 6.54
N THR A 189 8.41 42.51 6.43
CA THR A 189 9.17 41.24 6.24
C THR A 189 9.62 41.06 4.79
N PHE A 190 10.70 40.31 4.58
CA PHE A 190 11.21 39.97 3.25
C PHE A 190 10.13 39.27 2.38
N TYR A 191 9.24 38.49 2.98
CA TYR A 191 8.25 37.69 2.27
C TYR A 191 6.92 38.42 2.01
N ASN A 192 6.75 39.63 2.47
CA ASN A 192 5.46 40.36 2.35
C ASN A 192 4.96 40.41 0.90
N ASN A 193 5.81 40.83 -0.04
CA ASN A 193 5.42 40.96 -1.44
C ASN A 193 5.00 39.61 -2.06
N MET A 194 5.69 38.53 -1.66
CA MET A 194 5.35 37.18 -2.09
C MET A 194 3.93 36.79 -1.62
N PHE A 195 3.59 37.06 -0.37
CA PHE A 195 2.25 36.78 0.17
C PHE A 195 1.18 37.63 -0.53
N VAL A 196 1.46 38.91 -0.81
CA VAL A 196 0.55 39.77 -1.57
C VAL A 196 0.26 39.17 -2.95
N VAL A 197 1.30 38.77 -3.68
CA VAL A 197 1.13 38.13 -4.99
C VAL A 197 0.35 36.82 -4.87
N ALA A 198 0.68 35.96 -3.88
CA ALA A 198 0.01 34.69 -3.68
C ALA A 198 -1.51 34.84 -3.47
N VAL A 199 -1.92 35.78 -2.59
CA VAL A 199 -3.32 35.97 -2.25
C VAL A 199 -4.11 36.58 -3.43
N ASN A 200 -3.50 37.51 -4.16
CA ASN A 200 -4.17 38.17 -5.29
C ASN A 200 -4.22 37.35 -6.57
N THR A 201 -3.32 36.37 -6.73
CA THR A 201 -3.24 35.57 -7.96
C THR A 201 -3.75 34.14 -7.79
N GLY A 202 -3.78 33.62 -6.56
CA GLY A 202 -4.11 32.21 -6.29
C GLY A 202 -3.09 31.21 -6.81
N LEU A 203 -1.88 31.64 -7.13
CA LEU A 203 -0.79 30.77 -7.60
C LEU A 203 -0.40 29.75 -6.54
N ARG A 204 -0.12 28.52 -6.99
CA ARG A 204 0.47 27.52 -6.11
C ARG A 204 1.88 27.93 -5.68
N PRO A 205 2.35 27.52 -4.48
CA PRO A 205 3.69 27.91 -4.01
C PRO A 205 4.80 27.61 -5.03
N GLY A 206 4.78 26.43 -5.67
CA GLY A 206 5.79 26.08 -6.67
C GLY A 206 5.71 26.91 -7.96
N GLU A 207 4.53 27.36 -8.36
CA GLU A 207 4.32 28.27 -9.48
C GLU A 207 4.81 29.67 -9.12
N LEU A 208 4.49 30.15 -7.92
CA LEU A 208 4.92 31.43 -7.40
C LEU A 208 6.47 31.55 -7.32
N TYR A 209 7.13 30.51 -6.78
CA TYR A 209 8.60 30.45 -6.70
C TYR A 209 9.29 30.36 -8.06
N ALA A 210 8.58 29.87 -9.08
CA ALA A 210 9.10 29.73 -10.44
C ALA A 210 8.95 30.98 -11.30
N LEU A 211 8.20 32.00 -10.83
CA LEU A 211 8.01 33.23 -11.58
C LEU A 211 9.32 33.98 -11.77
N THR A 212 9.49 34.52 -12.97
CA THR A 212 10.54 35.44 -13.34
C THR A 212 9.95 36.69 -13.96
N GLU A 213 10.73 37.73 -14.11
CA GLU A 213 10.30 39.01 -14.70
C GLU A 213 9.75 38.83 -16.11
N ASP A 214 10.33 37.90 -16.91
CA ASP A 214 9.90 37.57 -18.27
C ASP A 214 8.49 36.89 -18.34
N ASP A 215 7.95 36.48 -17.22
CA ASP A 215 6.62 35.87 -17.13
C ASP A 215 5.53 36.95 -16.91
N ILE A 216 5.90 38.21 -16.74
CA ILE A 216 4.99 39.33 -16.46
C ILE A 216 4.83 40.19 -17.72
N ASP A 217 3.65 40.20 -18.29
CA ASP A 217 3.26 41.12 -19.35
C ASP A 217 2.70 42.41 -18.72
N TRP A 218 3.57 43.36 -18.51
CA TRP A 218 3.23 44.65 -17.90
C TRP A 218 2.24 45.48 -18.74
N LYS A 219 2.23 45.27 -20.05
CA LYS A 219 1.35 46.01 -20.98
C LYS A 219 -0.10 45.55 -20.85
N ASN A 220 -0.31 44.25 -20.71
CA ASN A 220 -1.62 43.64 -20.64
C ASN A 220 -2.03 43.26 -19.21
N ASN A 221 -1.20 43.49 -18.20
CA ASN A 221 -1.41 43.11 -16.80
C ASN A 221 -1.65 41.59 -16.63
N VAL A 222 -0.86 40.77 -17.31
CA VAL A 222 -1.01 39.31 -17.32
C VAL A 222 0.25 38.65 -16.76
N ILE A 223 0.06 37.61 -15.93
CA ILE A 223 1.12 36.71 -15.49
C ILE A 223 1.00 35.38 -16.23
N HIS A 224 2.03 34.99 -16.95
CA HIS A 224 2.10 33.73 -17.66
C HIS A 224 2.71 32.62 -16.79
N VAL A 225 1.89 31.71 -16.32
CA VAL A 225 2.33 30.57 -15.49
C VAL A 225 2.81 29.44 -16.40
N LYS A 226 4.12 29.32 -16.60
CA LYS A 226 4.74 28.39 -17.56
C LYS A 226 5.41 27.19 -16.88
N ARG A 227 5.75 27.29 -15.58
CA ARG A 227 6.57 26.31 -14.86
C ARG A 227 6.27 26.30 -13.36
N THR A 228 6.73 25.26 -12.69
CA THR A 228 6.66 25.12 -11.23
C THR A 228 7.98 24.60 -10.70
N LEU A 229 8.47 25.18 -9.61
CA LEU A 229 9.57 24.62 -8.83
C LEU A 229 9.02 23.54 -7.89
N LEU A 230 9.80 22.46 -7.74
CA LEU A 230 9.49 21.31 -6.89
C LEU A 230 10.21 21.42 -5.55
#